data_c368c99cec1f0c9dd0e7accdc0a33fb4
#
_entry.id   c368c99cec1f0c9dd0e7accdc0a33fb4
#
_cell.length_a   1.000
_cell.length_b   1.000
_cell.length_c   1.000
_cell.angle_alpha   90.00
_cell.angle_beta   90.00
_cell.angle_gamma   90.00
#
_symmetry.space_group_name_H-M   'P 1'
#
loop_
_entity.id
_entity.type
_entity.pdbx_description
1 polymer ?
#
loop_
_entity_poly.entity_id
_entity_poly.type
_entity_poly.pdbx_seq_one_letter_code
_entity_poly.pdbx_strand_id
1 'polypeptide(L)'
;MIFLIFSFLLFFTAIVEKKIIFKISFFIILFFFCMTYGFGYDWINYRYAYYHSLDPGFIPFFAEPGYFYLMKVGLFSGLSFGVFSSIVTLFIYSSIYFFCIKLENRCLALFSLFSFLSIYILNEWIRQGLAVAFILFSLIQLNKGNKGGFITLVLIAGLFHISALVSLSYYYMHGTSYGKIKNKKGFIFLTIFVFIVLFSLYNPTLVNFIPIIGEKLFDYGSILEGAGVGFWEYVLTSKVVFAYFFMLCFIYLLYRQDKVDGSALLPMYMLFLSRLTQALIRIGYYFVPALVLSMDGRFIKERTGLKTSLNKLVYMTSVLMISCIPAWNDAIWYGSQTHLTIFSNSNEINIEISRKCKVINKYNEHHTIDTCRW
;
A
#
# COMPACT_ATOMS: atom_id res chain seq x y z
N MET A 1 -13.42 -2.41 10.72
CA MET A 1 -13.28 -3.48 11.75
C MET A 1 -12.78 -4.81 11.17
N ILE A 2 -13.28 -5.28 10.05
CA ILE A 2 -12.92 -6.58 9.45
C ILE A 2 -11.41 -6.76 9.16
N PHE A 3 -10.75 -5.71 8.69
CA PHE A 3 -9.30 -5.72 8.43
C PHE A 3 -8.47 -6.01 9.68
N LEU A 4 -8.86 -5.42 10.83
CA LEU A 4 -8.18 -5.68 12.11
C LEU A 4 -8.40 -7.11 12.57
N ILE A 5 -9.62 -7.63 12.40
CA ILE A 5 -9.92 -9.03 12.73
C ILE A 5 -9.03 -9.96 11.92
N PHE A 6 -8.93 -9.77 10.60
CA PHE A 6 -8.05 -10.57 9.76
C PHE A 6 -6.57 -10.40 10.12
N SER A 7 -6.10 -9.17 10.37
CA SER A 7 -4.71 -8.95 10.82
C SER A 7 -4.41 -9.68 12.12
N PHE A 8 -5.36 -9.64 13.07
CA PHE A 8 -5.22 -10.34 14.34
C PHE A 8 -5.22 -11.87 14.18
N LEU A 9 -6.12 -12.41 13.38
CA LEU A 9 -6.13 -13.85 13.07
C LEU A 9 -4.83 -14.28 12.36
N LEU A 10 -4.35 -13.49 11.39
CA LEU A 10 -3.10 -13.77 10.68
C LEU A 10 -1.87 -13.69 11.60
N PHE A 11 -1.90 -12.83 12.63
CA PHE A 11 -0.85 -12.79 13.66
C PHE A 11 -0.66 -14.16 14.32
N PHE A 12 -1.75 -14.84 14.72
CA PHE A 12 -1.65 -16.19 15.30
C PHE A 12 -1.20 -17.22 14.26
N THR A 13 -1.66 -17.12 13.02
CA THR A 13 -1.18 -18.05 11.98
C THR A 13 0.32 -17.91 11.72
N ALA A 14 0.88 -16.70 11.84
CA ALA A 14 2.30 -16.43 11.69
C ALA A 14 3.15 -16.97 12.87
N ILE A 15 2.54 -17.18 14.03
CA ILE A 15 3.20 -17.91 15.14
C ILE A 15 3.32 -19.39 14.79
N VAL A 16 2.23 -19.98 14.28
CA VAL A 16 2.15 -21.44 14.02
C VAL A 16 2.94 -21.85 12.77
N GLU A 17 2.99 -21.00 11.73
CA GLU A 17 3.76 -21.12 10.48
C GLU A 17 3.61 -22.50 9.78
N LYS A 18 2.37 -23.00 9.65
CA LYS A 18 2.07 -24.25 8.92
C LYS A 18 1.54 -23.98 7.51
N LYS A 19 2.01 -24.72 6.51
CA LYS A 19 1.59 -24.59 5.11
C LYS A 19 0.08 -24.73 4.89
N ILE A 20 -0.56 -25.61 5.63
CA ILE A 20 -2.02 -25.82 5.53
C ILE A 20 -2.78 -24.61 6.09
N ILE A 21 -2.32 -24.06 7.21
CA ILE A 21 -2.92 -22.88 7.83
C ILE A 21 -2.77 -21.67 6.92
N PHE A 22 -1.60 -21.50 6.28
CA PHE A 22 -1.40 -20.46 5.26
C PHE A 22 -2.45 -20.54 4.16
N LYS A 23 -2.64 -21.74 3.55
CA LYS A 23 -3.62 -21.93 2.49
C LYS A 23 -5.04 -21.61 2.95
N ILE A 24 -5.46 -22.16 4.09
CA ILE A 24 -6.83 -21.95 4.63
C ILE A 24 -7.05 -20.45 4.88
N SER A 25 -6.14 -19.79 5.59
CA SER A 25 -6.24 -18.35 5.89
C SER A 25 -6.27 -17.50 4.63
N PHE A 26 -5.41 -17.83 3.65
CA PHE A 26 -5.38 -17.13 2.38
C PHE A 26 -6.70 -17.24 1.62
N PHE A 27 -7.25 -18.45 1.47
CA PHE A 27 -8.49 -18.65 0.72
C PHE A 27 -9.71 -18.06 1.40
N ILE A 28 -9.76 -18.01 2.73
CA ILE A 28 -10.82 -17.31 3.48
C ILE A 28 -10.76 -15.80 3.15
N ILE A 29 -9.58 -15.20 3.22
CA ILE A 29 -9.38 -13.77 2.91
C ILE A 29 -9.71 -13.49 1.45
N LEU A 30 -9.17 -14.29 0.52
CA LEU A 30 -9.43 -14.15 -0.91
C LEU A 30 -10.93 -14.20 -1.21
N PHE A 31 -11.62 -15.22 -0.71
CA PHE A 31 -13.07 -15.37 -0.93
C PHE A 31 -13.84 -14.16 -0.41
N PHE A 32 -13.54 -13.73 0.82
CA PHE A 32 -14.22 -12.58 1.41
C PHE A 32 -14.04 -11.31 0.57
N PHE A 33 -12.80 -10.95 0.20
CA PHE A 33 -12.55 -9.71 -0.53
C PHE A 33 -12.91 -9.78 -2.02
N CYS A 34 -12.98 -10.97 -2.62
CA CYS A 34 -13.53 -11.13 -3.96
C CYS A 34 -15.06 -10.98 -3.99
N MET A 35 -15.75 -11.35 -2.90
CA MET A 35 -17.21 -11.20 -2.82
C MET A 35 -17.65 -9.81 -2.36
N THR A 36 -16.72 -8.96 -1.91
CA THR A 36 -17.02 -7.65 -1.32
C THR A 36 -16.20 -6.54 -1.96
N TYR A 37 -16.77 -5.33 -2.01
CA TYR A 37 -16.08 -4.12 -2.46
C TYR A 37 -16.64 -2.89 -1.75
N GLY A 38 -16.12 -1.71 -2.03
CA GLY A 38 -16.67 -0.46 -1.50
C GLY A 38 -16.24 -0.16 -0.07
N PHE A 39 -15.12 -0.71 0.38
CA PHE A 39 -14.44 -0.25 1.58
C PHE A 39 -13.82 1.12 1.32
N GLY A 40 -13.91 2.05 2.28
CA GLY A 40 -13.41 3.41 2.06
C GLY A 40 -14.27 4.24 1.11
N TYR A 41 -13.68 5.15 0.35
CA TYR A 41 -14.40 6.19 -0.42
C TYR A 41 -14.03 6.23 -1.90
N ASP A 42 -12.80 5.90 -2.28
CA ASP A 42 -12.29 6.06 -3.65
C ASP A 42 -13.07 5.22 -4.69
N TRP A 43 -13.70 4.12 -4.27
CA TRP A 43 -14.50 3.27 -5.14
C TRP A 43 -15.68 4.00 -5.80
N ILE A 44 -16.21 5.05 -5.17
CA ILE A 44 -17.31 5.87 -5.72
C ILE A 44 -16.82 6.54 -7.01
N ASN A 45 -15.65 7.15 -6.96
CA ASN A 45 -15.02 7.80 -8.11
C ASN A 45 -14.62 6.78 -9.19
N TYR A 46 -14.12 5.59 -8.78
CA TYR A 46 -13.79 4.53 -9.74
C TYR A 46 -15.04 3.97 -10.42
N ARG A 47 -16.14 3.82 -9.68
CA ARG A 47 -17.42 3.38 -10.25
C ARG A 47 -17.95 4.39 -11.26
N TYR A 48 -17.90 5.68 -10.95
CA TYR A 48 -18.27 6.73 -11.89
C TYR A 48 -17.41 6.67 -13.16
N ALA A 49 -16.09 6.68 -13.01
CA ALA A 49 -15.16 6.59 -14.13
C ALA A 49 -15.34 5.31 -14.95
N TYR A 50 -15.72 4.19 -14.31
CA TYR A 50 -15.98 2.92 -14.97
C TYR A 50 -17.15 3.03 -15.94
N TYR A 51 -18.29 3.50 -15.49
CA TYR A 51 -19.50 3.59 -16.33
C TYR A 51 -19.39 4.66 -17.43
N HIS A 52 -18.58 5.69 -17.22
CA HIS A 52 -18.31 6.73 -18.24
C HIS A 52 -17.08 6.46 -19.10
N SER A 53 -16.39 5.34 -18.88
CA SER A 53 -15.12 5.05 -19.56
C SER A 53 -15.23 4.90 -21.07
N LEU A 54 -16.40 4.56 -21.61
CA LEU A 54 -16.68 4.45 -23.05
C LEU A 54 -17.27 5.72 -23.65
N ASP A 55 -17.62 6.73 -22.85
CA ASP A 55 -18.21 7.96 -23.36
C ASP A 55 -17.19 8.74 -24.21
N PRO A 56 -17.63 9.30 -25.35
CA PRO A 56 -16.74 10.10 -26.18
C PRO A 56 -16.18 11.32 -25.42
N GLY A 57 -14.86 11.48 -25.43
CA GLY A 57 -14.21 12.62 -24.77
C GLY A 57 -14.09 12.53 -23.26
N PHE A 58 -14.55 11.45 -22.62
CA PHE A 58 -14.37 11.26 -21.18
C PHE A 58 -12.89 11.12 -20.83
N ILE A 59 -12.41 12.03 -19.97
CA ILE A 59 -11.06 12.00 -19.41
C ILE A 59 -11.19 11.67 -17.92
N PRO A 60 -10.62 10.54 -17.45
CA PRO A 60 -10.67 10.21 -16.04
C PRO A 60 -9.84 11.21 -15.21
N PHE A 61 -10.21 11.41 -13.95
CA PHE A 61 -9.51 12.27 -13.00
C PHE A 61 -8.07 11.79 -12.66
N PHE A 62 -7.66 10.64 -13.19
CA PHE A 62 -6.34 10.06 -13.00
C PHE A 62 -5.64 9.86 -14.35
N ALA A 63 -4.32 9.95 -14.36
CA ALA A 63 -3.50 9.91 -15.57
C ALA A 63 -2.97 8.51 -15.94
N GLU A 64 -3.38 7.45 -15.21
CA GLU A 64 -2.84 6.11 -15.41
C GLU A 64 -3.57 5.33 -16.51
N PRO A 65 -2.95 5.13 -17.69
CA PRO A 65 -3.63 4.54 -18.84
C PRO A 65 -3.98 3.06 -18.64
N GLY A 66 -3.17 2.31 -17.91
CA GLY A 66 -3.38 0.88 -17.70
C GLY A 66 -4.71 0.58 -17.01
N TYR A 67 -5.03 1.31 -15.95
CA TYR A 67 -6.29 1.12 -15.25
C TYR A 67 -7.48 1.61 -16.09
N PHE A 68 -7.32 2.71 -16.81
CA PHE A 68 -8.38 3.24 -17.68
C PHE A 68 -8.75 2.27 -18.80
N TYR A 69 -7.76 1.69 -19.50
CA TYR A 69 -8.02 0.68 -20.51
C TYR A 69 -8.62 -0.60 -19.93
N LEU A 70 -8.19 -1.00 -18.73
CA LEU A 70 -8.78 -2.15 -18.05
C LEU A 70 -10.27 -1.93 -17.74
N MET A 71 -10.66 -0.72 -17.31
CA MET A 71 -12.07 -0.36 -17.11
C MET A 71 -12.85 -0.42 -18.41
N LYS A 72 -12.32 0.12 -19.52
CA LYS A 72 -12.96 0.04 -20.84
C LYS A 72 -13.23 -1.40 -21.26
N VAL A 73 -12.24 -2.28 -21.11
CA VAL A 73 -12.39 -3.70 -21.41
C VAL A 73 -13.46 -4.34 -20.53
N GLY A 74 -13.47 -4.05 -19.24
CA GLY A 74 -14.48 -4.57 -18.32
C GLY A 74 -15.90 -4.13 -18.70
N LEU A 75 -16.11 -2.84 -18.96
CA LEU A 75 -17.42 -2.30 -19.34
C LEU A 75 -17.86 -2.81 -20.71
N PHE A 76 -16.95 -2.86 -21.70
CA PHE A 76 -17.24 -3.40 -23.03
C PHE A 76 -17.62 -4.90 -22.97
N SER A 77 -17.08 -5.64 -22.01
CA SER A 77 -17.46 -7.04 -21.77
C SER A 77 -18.76 -7.20 -20.99
N GLY A 78 -19.50 -6.12 -20.71
CA GLY A 78 -20.78 -6.15 -20.02
C GLY A 78 -20.70 -6.44 -18.51
N LEU A 79 -19.51 -6.33 -17.91
CA LEU A 79 -19.34 -6.58 -16.47
C LEU A 79 -19.94 -5.44 -15.66
N SER A 80 -20.61 -5.77 -14.54
CA SER A 80 -20.92 -4.75 -13.53
C SER A 80 -19.65 -4.29 -12.82
N PHE A 81 -19.66 -3.09 -12.22
CA PHE A 81 -18.51 -2.58 -11.47
C PHE A 81 -18.11 -3.50 -10.30
N GLY A 82 -19.09 -4.12 -9.63
CA GLY A 82 -18.79 -5.08 -8.55
C GLY A 82 -18.04 -6.31 -9.04
N VAL A 83 -18.46 -6.90 -10.17
CA VAL A 83 -17.77 -8.05 -10.80
C VAL A 83 -16.39 -7.65 -11.31
N PHE A 84 -16.27 -6.49 -11.97
CA PHE A 84 -14.99 -5.93 -12.39
C PHE A 84 -14.02 -5.78 -11.20
N SER A 85 -14.48 -5.17 -10.09
CA SER A 85 -13.68 -5.01 -8.88
C SER A 85 -13.26 -6.36 -8.29
N SER A 86 -14.14 -7.36 -8.31
CA SER A 86 -13.84 -8.73 -7.86
C SER A 86 -12.73 -9.37 -8.67
N ILE A 87 -12.75 -9.26 -10.00
CA ILE A 87 -11.69 -9.79 -10.89
C ILE A 87 -10.35 -9.11 -10.60
N VAL A 88 -10.36 -7.79 -10.43
CA VAL A 88 -9.15 -7.03 -10.08
C VAL A 88 -8.62 -7.46 -8.71
N THR A 89 -9.49 -7.60 -7.72
CA THR A 89 -9.14 -8.09 -6.38
C THR A 89 -8.57 -9.51 -6.43
N LEU A 90 -9.17 -10.40 -7.21
CA LEU A 90 -8.65 -11.75 -7.44
C LEU A 90 -7.21 -11.73 -7.97
N PHE A 91 -6.91 -10.86 -8.94
CA PHE A 91 -5.55 -10.72 -9.47
C PHE A 91 -4.57 -10.22 -8.41
N ILE A 92 -4.95 -9.18 -7.64
CA ILE A 92 -4.12 -8.61 -6.57
C ILE A 92 -3.79 -9.66 -5.51
N TYR A 93 -4.79 -10.36 -4.98
CA TYR A 93 -4.58 -11.38 -3.94
C TYR A 93 -3.85 -12.60 -4.50
N SER A 94 -4.10 -13.01 -5.75
CA SER A 94 -3.34 -14.08 -6.39
C SER A 94 -1.84 -13.74 -6.47
N SER A 95 -1.48 -12.48 -6.75
CA SER A 95 -0.08 -12.05 -6.74
C SER A 95 0.56 -12.18 -5.35
N ILE A 96 -0.18 -11.85 -4.29
CA ILE A 96 0.26 -12.06 -2.90
C ILE A 96 0.50 -13.55 -2.62
N TYR A 97 -0.43 -14.41 -3.06
CA TYR A 97 -0.27 -15.86 -2.92
C TYR A 97 1.00 -16.37 -3.58
N PHE A 98 1.18 -16.03 -4.87
CA PHE A 98 2.36 -16.44 -5.64
C PHE A 98 3.67 -15.90 -5.06
N PHE A 99 3.65 -14.73 -4.47
CA PHE A 99 4.81 -14.18 -3.76
C PHE A 99 5.08 -14.97 -2.47
N CYS A 100 4.06 -15.14 -1.60
CA CYS A 100 4.20 -15.82 -0.32
C CYS A 100 4.63 -17.28 -0.44
N ILE A 101 4.18 -18.03 -1.45
CA ILE A 101 4.60 -19.43 -1.63
C ILE A 101 6.07 -19.59 -2.00
N LYS A 102 6.75 -18.52 -2.44
CA LYS A 102 8.20 -18.51 -2.71
C LYS A 102 9.02 -18.25 -1.45
N LEU A 103 8.36 -17.87 -0.37
CA LEU A 103 9.00 -17.56 0.91
C LEU A 103 8.93 -18.77 1.85
N GLU A 104 9.83 -18.78 2.81
CA GLU A 104 9.91 -19.84 3.81
C GLU A 104 8.86 -19.66 4.90
N ASN A 105 8.72 -18.40 5.42
CA ASN A 105 7.76 -18.04 6.45
C ASN A 105 6.48 -17.47 5.82
N ARG A 106 5.68 -18.35 5.19
CA ARG A 106 4.51 -17.97 4.35
C ARG A 106 3.41 -17.26 5.12
N CYS A 107 3.12 -17.75 6.34
CA CYS A 107 2.11 -17.12 7.19
C CYS A 107 2.58 -15.74 7.68
N LEU A 108 3.86 -15.60 8.05
CA LEU A 108 4.44 -14.32 8.43
C LEU A 108 4.41 -13.33 7.27
N ALA A 109 4.72 -13.78 6.05
CA ALA A 109 4.68 -12.95 4.86
C ALA A 109 3.25 -12.48 4.54
N LEU A 110 2.27 -13.39 4.58
CA LEU A 110 0.86 -13.05 4.39
C LEU A 110 0.37 -12.08 5.46
N PHE A 111 0.69 -12.34 6.74
CA PHE A 111 0.37 -11.45 7.86
C PHE A 111 0.95 -10.05 7.61
N SER A 112 2.24 -9.95 7.26
CA SER A 112 2.92 -8.67 7.07
C SER A 112 2.34 -7.91 5.88
N LEU A 113 2.22 -8.54 4.69
CA LEU A 113 1.65 -7.91 3.50
C LEU A 113 0.21 -7.45 3.75
N PHE A 114 -0.62 -8.31 4.35
CA PHE A 114 -1.99 -7.95 4.66
C PHE A 114 -2.06 -6.79 5.65
N SER A 115 -1.35 -6.86 6.77
CA SER A 115 -1.39 -5.83 7.82
C SER A 115 -0.89 -4.46 7.37
N PHE A 116 0.11 -4.40 6.48
CA PHE A 116 0.58 -3.14 5.91
C PHE A 116 -0.33 -2.57 4.82
N LEU A 117 -0.94 -3.44 3.99
CA LEU A 117 -1.52 -3.03 2.71
C LEU A 117 -3.05 -3.08 2.68
N SER A 118 -3.72 -3.85 3.57
CA SER A 118 -5.11 -4.27 3.41
C SER A 118 -6.11 -3.14 3.16
N ILE A 119 -6.18 -2.16 4.04
CA ILE A 119 -7.23 -1.13 3.96
C ILE A 119 -7.00 -0.21 2.77
N TYR A 120 -5.79 0.32 2.66
CA TYR A 120 -5.52 1.34 1.65
C TYR A 120 -5.24 0.73 0.28
N ILE A 121 -4.26 -0.18 0.19
CA ILE A 121 -3.71 -0.63 -1.09
C ILE A 121 -4.57 -1.73 -1.73
N LEU A 122 -5.03 -2.68 -0.92
CA LEU A 122 -5.71 -3.85 -1.46
C LEU A 122 -7.20 -3.61 -1.69
N ASN A 123 -7.80 -2.60 -1.04
CA ASN A 123 -9.25 -2.43 -1.06
C ASN A 123 -9.73 -1.01 -1.41
N GLU A 124 -9.03 0.05 -1.01
CA GLU A 124 -9.43 1.41 -1.31
C GLU A 124 -8.73 1.94 -2.56
N TRP A 125 -7.41 1.88 -2.61
CA TRP A 125 -6.61 2.37 -3.73
C TRP A 125 -6.31 1.26 -4.75
N ILE A 126 -7.36 0.71 -5.34
CA ILE A 126 -7.30 -0.49 -6.20
C ILE A 126 -6.30 -0.37 -7.37
N ARG A 127 -6.09 0.83 -7.92
CA ARG A 127 -5.07 1.11 -8.95
C ARG A 127 -3.66 0.86 -8.40
N GLN A 128 -3.41 1.34 -7.20
CA GLN A 128 -2.14 1.11 -6.52
C GLN A 128 -1.99 -0.36 -6.11
N GLY A 129 -3.09 -1.03 -5.74
CA GLY A 129 -3.12 -2.47 -5.49
C GLY A 129 -2.66 -3.29 -6.70
N LEU A 130 -3.16 -2.95 -7.90
CA LEU A 130 -2.70 -3.55 -9.16
C LEU A 130 -1.21 -3.30 -9.39
N ALA A 131 -0.74 -2.07 -9.18
CA ALA A 131 0.68 -1.76 -9.31
C ALA A 131 1.53 -2.59 -8.33
N VAL A 132 1.11 -2.71 -7.06
CA VAL A 132 1.79 -3.57 -6.07
C VAL A 132 1.80 -5.04 -6.50
N ALA A 133 0.74 -5.54 -7.14
CA ALA A 133 0.70 -6.91 -7.67
C ALA A 133 1.84 -7.16 -8.68
N PHE A 134 2.06 -6.22 -9.61
CA PHE A 134 3.20 -6.30 -10.55
C PHE A 134 4.56 -6.15 -9.84
N ILE A 135 4.64 -5.31 -8.80
CA ILE A 135 5.87 -5.18 -8.00
C ILE A 135 6.21 -6.49 -7.27
N LEU A 136 5.22 -7.21 -6.73
CA LEU A 136 5.45 -8.53 -6.12
C LEU A 136 6.06 -9.51 -7.15
N PHE A 137 5.53 -9.56 -8.38
CA PHE A 137 6.10 -10.38 -9.44
C PHE A 137 7.49 -9.88 -9.87
N SER A 138 7.72 -8.56 -9.91
CA SER A 138 9.02 -8.00 -10.27
C SER A 138 10.12 -8.41 -9.30
N LEU A 139 9.83 -8.41 -7.98
CA LEU A 139 10.78 -8.87 -6.95
C LEU A 139 11.13 -10.36 -7.11
N ILE A 140 10.16 -11.20 -7.50
CA ILE A 140 10.44 -12.61 -7.82
C ILE A 140 11.44 -12.72 -8.99
N GLN A 141 11.30 -11.88 -10.03
CA GLN A 141 12.24 -11.86 -11.16
C GLN A 141 13.62 -11.35 -10.71
N LEU A 142 13.66 -10.31 -9.90
CA LEU A 142 14.91 -9.75 -9.37
C LEU A 142 15.69 -10.78 -8.56
N ASN A 143 15.00 -11.55 -7.70
CA ASN A 143 15.61 -12.64 -6.92
C ASN A 143 16.17 -13.78 -7.79
N LYS A 144 15.60 -13.99 -8.99
CA LYS A 144 16.11 -14.95 -9.97
C LYS A 144 17.26 -14.38 -10.82
N GLY A 145 17.69 -13.14 -10.58
CA GLY A 145 18.69 -12.45 -11.38
C GLY A 145 18.19 -11.92 -12.73
N ASN A 146 16.89 -12.04 -13.01
CA ASN A 146 16.28 -11.55 -14.27
C ASN A 146 15.99 -10.04 -14.18
N LYS A 147 16.99 -9.24 -14.48
CA LYS A 147 16.93 -7.77 -14.45
C LYS A 147 15.94 -7.20 -15.48
N GLY A 148 15.91 -7.76 -16.68
CA GLY A 148 14.98 -7.34 -17.73
C GLY A 148 13.53 -7.56 -17.29
N GLY A 149 13.20 -8.75 -16.81
CA GLY A 149 11.86 -9.06 -16.29
C GLY A 149 11.46 -8.17 -15.10
N PHE A 150 12.41 -7.84 -14.21
CA PHE A 150 12.17 -6.88 -13.13
C PHE A 150 11.78 -5.51 -13.66
N ILE A 151 12.61 -4.92 -14.53
CA ILE A 151 12.37 -3.57 -15.08
C ILE A 151 11.04 -3.53 -15.84
N THR A 152 10.78 -4.51 -16.71
CA THR A 152 9.53 -4.59 -17.48
C THR A 152 8.30 -4.60 -16.57
N LEU A 153 8.30 -5.40 -15.50
CA LEU A 153 7.17 -5.49 -14.59
C LEU A 153 7.00 -4.21 -13.77
N VAL A 154 8.08 -3.51 -13.40
CA VAL A 154 7.98 -2.21 -12.74
C VAL A 154 7.43 -1.14 -13.68
N LEU A 155 7.82 -1.14 -14.98
CA LEU A 155 7.24 -0.23 -15.97
C LEU A 155 5.76 -0.51 -16.20
N ILE A 156 5.34 -1.78 -16.27
CA ILE A 156 3.93 -2.16 -16.33
C ILE A 156 3.19 -1.68 -15.07
N ALA A 157 3.77 -1.83 -13.88
CA ALA A 157 3.18 -1.29 -12.65
C ALA A 157 2.95 0.22 -12.73
N GLY A 158 3.88 0.96 -13.35
CA GLY A 158 3.77 2.40 -13.60
C GLY A 158 2.58 2.80 -14.47
N LEU A 159 2.09 1.93 -15.36
CA LEU A 159 0.87 2.16 -16.15
C LEU A 159 -0.40 2.15 -15.29
N PHE A 160 -0.38 1.44 -14.16
CA PHE A 160 -1.51 1.39 -13.22
C PHE A 160 -1.39 2.43 -12.11
N HIS A 161 -0.16 2.78 -11.70
CA HIS A 161 0.10 3.86 -10.76
C HIS A 161 1.52 4.37 -10.89
N ILE A 162 1.68 5.61 -11.32
CA ILE A 162 2.97 6.20 -11.71
C ILE A 162 4.03 6.12 -10.59
N SER A 163 3.62 6.27 -9.32
CA SER A 163 4.55 6.19 -8.19
C SER A 163 5.18 4.80 -7.99
N ALA A 164 4.67 3.74 -8.67
CA ALA A 164 5.29 2.43 -8.64
C ALA A 164 6.72 2.42 -9.24
N LEU A 165 7.04 3.40 -10.10
CA LEU A 165 8.39 3.54 -10.68
C LEU A 165 9.47 3.74 -9.61
N VAL A 166 9.12 4.19 -8.40
CA VAL A 166 10.07 4.25 -7.26
C VAL A 166 10.68 2.88 -6.96
N SER A 167 9.97 1.79 -7.28
CA SER A 167 10.44 0.42 -7.07
C SER A 167 11.65 0.06 -7.94
N LEU A 168 12.00 0.84 -8.97
CA LEU A 168 13.27 0.69 -9.69
C LEU A 168 14.47 0.83 -8.74
N SER A 169 14.32 1.55 -7.63
CA SER A 169 15.33 1.66 -6.58
C SER A 169 15.72 0.32 -5.95
N TYR A 170 14.84 -0.70 -6.02
CA TYR A 170 15.14 -2.06 -5.54
C TYR A 170 16.36 -2.68 -6.23
N TYR A 171 16.61 -2.31 -7.46
CA TYR A 171 17.80 -2.76 -8.17
C TYR A 171 19.09 -2.42 -7.42
N TYR A 172 19.12 -1.27 -6.74
CA TYR A 172 20.25 -0.83 -5.93
C TYR A 172 20.23 -1.40 -4.51
N MET A 173 19.04 -1.75 -4.00
CA MET A 173 18.88 -2.35 -2.67
C MET A 173 19.13 -3.85 -2.68
N HIS A 174 18.76 -4.53 -3.79
CA HIS A 174 18.93 -5.97 -3.96
C HIS A 174 20.41 -6.30 -4.22
N GLY A 175 20.95 -7.23 -3.44
CA GLY A 175 22.36 -7.64 -3.57
C GLY A 175 23.33 -6.82 -2.71
N THR A 176 22.84 -6.04 -1.76
CA THR A 176 23.65 -5.54 -0.64
C THR A 176 23.97 -6.74 0.27
N SER A 177 25.00 -7.51 -0.12
CA SER A 177 25.49 -8.67 0.64
C SER A 177 25.75 -8.28 2.08
N TYR A 178 25.41 -9.19 2.98
CA TYR A 178 25.68 -9.21 4.41
C TYR A 178 26.61 -8.09 4.91
N GLY A 179 26.06 -7.22 5.74
CA GLY A 179 26.82 -6.37 6.65
C GLY A 179 27.14 -4.95 6.22
N LYS A 180 27.08 -4.58 4.93
CA LYS A 180 27.41 -3.20 4.52
C LYS A 180 26.51 -2.72 3.39
N ILE A 181 25.92 -1.54 3.56
CA ILE A 181 25.25 -0.81 2.46
C ILE A 181 26.30 -0.55 1.38
N LYS A 182 26.33 -1.37 0.33
CA LYS A 182 27.30 -1.25 -0.77
C LYS A 182 27.16 0.08 -1.52
N ASN A 183 25.95 0.61 -1.59
CA ASN A 183 25.70 1.83 -2.35
C ASN A 183 25.24 2.98 -1.45
N LYS A 184 26.15 3.49 -0.62
CA LYS A 184 25.89 4.68 0.21
C LYS A 184 25.44 5.88 -0.63
N LYS A 185 25.95 6.01 -1.88
CA LYS A 185 25.57 7.11 -2.78
C LYS A 185 24.10 7.03 -3.19
N GLY A 186 23.59 5.83 -3.52
CA GLY A 186 22.17 5.64 -3.84
C GLY A 186 21.26 5.93 -2.64
N PHE A 187 21.67 5.55 -1.44
CA PHE A 187 20.93 5.88 -0.21
C PHE A 187 20.88 7.40 0.03
N ILE A 188 22.02 8.09 -0.09
CA ILE A 188 22.11 9.56 0.04
C ILE A 188 21.23 10.22 -1.04
N PHE A 189 21.33 9.75 -2.29
CA PHE A 189 20.52 10.29 -3.39
C PHE A 189 19.01 10.15 -3.12
N LEU A 190 18.54 8.96 -2.71
CA LEU A 190 17.12 8.75 -2.36
C LEU A 190 16.69 9.62 -1.18
N THR A 191 17.54 9.79 -0.18
CA THR A 191 17.26 10.67 0.96
C THR A 191 17.11 12.12 0.50
N ILE A 192 18.06 12.62 -0.29
CA ILE A 192 18.02 13.98 -0.86
C ILE A 192 16.76 14.13 -1.73
N PHE A 193 16.44 13.15 -2.57
CA PHE A 193 15.23 13.18 -3.41
C PHE A 193 13.96 13.31 -2.56
N VAL A 194 13.82 12.53 -1.48
CA VAL A 194 12.67 12.64 -0.58
C VAL A 194 12.60 14.02 0.07
N PHE A 195 13.74 14.57 0.51
CA PHE A 195 13.77 15.92 1.09
C PHE A 195 13.47 17.01 0.08
N ILE A 196 13.90 16.87 -1.19
CA ILE A 196 13.49 17.79 -2.26
C ILE A 196 11.98 17.75 -2.47
N VAL A 197 11.38 16.55 -2.52
CA VAL A 197 9.91 16.42 -2.64
C VAL A 197 9.20 17.03 -1.45
N LEU A 198 9.67 16.78 -0.22
CA LEU A 198 9.13 17.39 0.99
C LEU A 198 9.20 18.92 0.93
N PHE A 199 10.37 19.46 0.58
CA PHE A 199 10.58 20.91 0.45
C PHE A 199 9.64 21.52 -0.60
N SER A 200 9.46 20.84 -1.74
CA SER A 200 8.55 21.25 -2.80
C SER A 200 7.08 21.25 -2.38
N LEU A 201 6.66 20.30 -1.54
CA LEU A 201 5.30 20.24 -1.01
C LEU A 201 4.97 21.42 -0.07
N TYR A 202 5.97 21.89 0.69
CA TYR A 202 5.80 23.05 1.57
C TYR A 202 6.12 24.38 0.87
N ASN A 203 6.59 24.35 -0.38
CA ASN A 203 6.85 25.52 -1.22
C ASN A 203 6.38 25.25 -2.66
N PRO A 204 5.06 25.06 -2.89
CA PRO A 204 4.53 24.58 -4.16
C PRO A 204 4.79 25.53 -5.33
N THR A 205 4.99 26.81 -5.06
CA THR A 205 5.33 27.82 -6.09
C THR A 205 6.64 27.53 -6.83
N LEU A 206 7.56 26.81 -6.17
CA LEU A 206 8.87 26.47 -6.77
C LEU A 206 8.79 25.36 -7.83
N VAL A 207 7.68 24.64 -7.91
CA VAL A 207 7.53 23.48 -8.83
C VAL A 207 6.43 23.67 -9.86
N ASN A 208 5.71 24.78 -9.85
CA ASN A 208 4.63 25.09 -10.79
C ASN A 208 5.06 25.08 -12.28
N PHE A 209 6.36 25.22 -12.55
CA PHE A 209 6.88 25.16 -13.90
C PHE A 209 7.01 23.72 -14.46
N ILE A 210 6.81 22.69 -13.63
CA ILE A 210 6.86 21.29 -14.05
C ILE A 210 5.43 20.82 -14.36
N PRO A 211 5.06 20.61 -15.65
CA PRO A 211 3.72 20.17 -16.01
C PRO A 211 3.35 18.85 -15.28
N ILE A 212 2.08 18.67 -14.95
CA ILE A 212 1.51 17.47 -14.29
C ILE A 212 2.02 17.25 -12.86
N ILE A 213 3.35 17.27 -12.64
CA ILE A 213 3.95 17.05 -11.32
C ILE A 213 3.75 18.29 -10.45
N GLY A 214 3.94 19.49 -11.02
CA GLY A 214 3.74 20.77 -10.33
C GLY A 214 2.30 20.93 -9.86
N GLU A 215 1.31 20.67 -10.71
CA GLU A 215 -0.11 20.70 -10.32
C GLU A 215 -0.41 19.74 -9.17
N LYS A 216 0.03 18.49 -9.27
CA LYS A 216 -0.18 17.50 -8.18
C LYS A 216 0.52 17.91 -6.88
N LEU A 217 1.73 18.45 -6.93
CA LEU A 217 2.42 18.92 -5.74
C LEU A 217 1.75 20.16 -5.16
N PHE A 218 1.21 21.04 -6.01
CA PHE A 218 0.44 22.20 -5.58
C PHE A 218 -0.86 21.78 -4.88
N ASP A 219 -1.62 20.83 -5.45
CA ASP A 219 -2.84 20.29 -4.84
C ASP A 219 -2.55 19.67 -3.48
N TYR A 220 -1.49 18.85 -3.37
CA TYR A 220 -1.09 18.28 -2.08
C TYR A 220 -0.59 19.33 -1.09
N GLY A 221 0.11 20.37 -1.56
CA GLY A 221 0.56 21.49 -0.73
C GLY A 221 -0.62 22.28 -0.18
N SER A 222 -1.61 22.60 -1.02
CA SER A 222 -2.82 23.32 -0.59
C SER A 222 -3.66 22.53 0.43
N ILE A 223 -3.71 21.20 0.33
CA ILE A 223 -4.36 20.34 1.33
C ILE A 223 -3.61 20.41 2.66
N LEU A 224 -2.28 20.44 2.65
CA LEU A 224 -1.47 20.55 3.86
C LEU A 224 -1.61 21.94 4.53
N GLU A 225 -1.62 23.01 3.73
CA GLU A 225 -1.87 24.37 4.21
C GLU A 225 -3.29 24.51 4.77
N GLY A 226 -4.29 23.94 4.08
CA GLY A 226 -5.69 23.94 4.53
C GLY A 226 -5.92 23.16 5.83
N ALA A 227 -5.07 22.17 6.12
CA ALA A 227 -5.12 21.42 7.38
C ALA A 227 -4.57 22.23 8.58
N GLY A 228 -3.90 23.38 8.35
CA GLY A 228 -3.39 24.28 9.39
C GLY A 228 -2.30 23.66 10.27
N VAL A 229 -1.80 22.46 9.95
CA VAL A 229 -0.80 21.75 10.77
C VAL A 229 0.58 21.92 10.15
N GLY A 230 1.48 22.58 10.87
CA GLY A 230 2.86 22.73 10.44
C GLY A 230 3.60 21.39 10.36
N PHE A 231 4.62 21.32 9.49
CA PHE A 231 5.43 20.09 9.30
C PHE A 231 5.94 19.51 10.62
N TRP A 232 6.56 20.32 11.45
CA TRP A 232 7.11 19.89 12.74
C TRP A 232 6.04 19.44 13.70
N GLU A 233 4.90 20.14 13.72
CA GLU A 233 3.76 19.77 14.54
C GLU A 233 3.22 18.39 14.10
N TYR A 234 3.02 18.17 12.79
CA TYR A 234 2.62 16.87 12.28
C TYR A 234 3.61 15.77 12.65
N VAL A 235 4.90 15.98 12.44
CA VAL A 235 5.93 14.97 12.74
C VAL A 235 5.97 14.62 14.23
N LEU A 236 5.83 15.62 15.13
CA LEU A 236 5.94 15.42 16.57
C LEU A 236 4.65 14.91 17.22
N THR A 237 3.49 15.08 16.58
CA THR A 237 2.20 14.66 17.16
C THR A 237 1.62 13.40 16.51
N SER A 238 2.11 13.03 15.32
CA SER A 238 1.56 11.92 14.55
C SER A 238 1.89 10.55 15.15
N LYS A 239 0.89 9.85 15.64
CA LYS A 239 0.99 8.46 16.10
C LYS A 239 1.55 7.54 15.00
N VAL A 240 1.25 7.85 13.72
CA VAL A 240 1.72 7.09 12.57
C VAL A 240 3.24 7.21 12.43
N VAL A 241 3.77 8.44 12.51
CA VAL A 241 5.22 8.68 12.43
C VAL A 241 5.93 7.93 13.55
N PHE A 242 5.42 7.99 14.79
CA PHE A 242 6.01 7.25 15.92
C PHE A 242 5.98 5.74 15.74
N ALA A 243 4.88 5.15 15.23
CA ALA A 243 4.82 3.71 15.01
C ALA A 243 5.87 3.23 14.00
N TYR A 244 6.03 3.97 12.88
CA TYR A 244 7.04 3.64 11.87
C TYR A 244 8.47 3.94 12.35
N PHE A 245 8.67 5.00 13.15
CA PHE A 245 9.97 5.29 13.78
C PHE A 245 10.39 4.18 14.73
N PHE A 246 9.48 3.71 15.59
CA PHE A 246 9.75 2.59 16.48
C PHE A 246 10.19 1.34 15.71
N MET A 247 9.47 0.99 14.63
CA MET A 247 9.83 -0.15 13.80
C MET A 247 11.17 0.06 13.08
N LEU A 248 11.48 1.29 12.64
CA LEU A 248 12.80 1.62 12.07
C LEU A 248 13.92 1.43 13.10
N CYS A 249 13.74 1.92 14.33
CA CYS A 249 14.71 1.73 15.41
C CYS A 249 14.93 0.24 15.70
N PHE A 250 13.85 -0.56 15.73
CA PHE A 250 13.96 -2.00 15.94
C PHE A 250 14.77 -2.68 14.82
N ILE A 251 14.47 -2.39 13.55
CA ILE A 251 15.21 -2.97 12.41
C ILE A 251 16.66 -2.47 12.39
N TYR A 252 16.89 -1.20 12.75
CA TYR A 252 18.24 -0.66 12.89
C TYR A 252 19.06 -1.39 13.98
N LEU A 253 18.45 -1.71 15.13
CA LEU A 253 19.09 -2.51 16.18
C LEU A 253 19.44 -3.92 15.69
N LEU A 254 18.55 -4.56 14.92
CA LEU A 254 18.84 -5.85 14.29
C LEU A 254 19.99 -5.74 13.27
N TYR A 255 20.03 -4.65 12.50
CA TYR A 255 21.13 -4.37 11.56
C TYR A 255 22.47 -4.18 12.29
N ARG A 256 22.47 -3.42 13.38
CA ARG A 256 23.68 -3.23 14.22
C ARG A 256 24.20 -4.52 14.85
N GLN A 257 23.32 -5.50 15.06
CA GLN A 257 23.65 -6.83 15.59
C GLN A 257 23.98 -7.84 14.48
N ASP A 258 24.17 -7.40 13.24
CA ASP A 258 24.37 -8.25 12.04
C ASP A 258 23.30 -9.34 11.86
N LYS A 259 22.10 -9.09 12.40
CA LYS A 259 20.96 -10.01 12.30
C LYS A 259 20.14 -9.80 11.03
N VAL A 260 20.14 -8.61 10.48
CA VAL A 260 19.57 -8.27 9.17
C VAL A 260 20.59 -7.46 8.38
N ASP A 261 20.43 -7.42 7.07
CA ASP A 261 21.28 -6.64 6.19
C ASP A 261 20.62 -5.32 5.73
N GLY A 262 21.31 -4.57 4.89
CA GLY A 262 20.78 -3.32 4.33
C GLY A 262 19.51 -3.49 3.51
N SER A 263 19.21 -4.71 3.02
CA SER A 263 17.99 -4.99 2.26
C SER A 263 16.71 -4.93 3.11
N ALA A 264 16.82 -5.03 4.43
CA ALA A 264 15.71 -4.79 5.36
C ALA A 264 15.69 -3.34 5.85
N LEU A 265 16.86 -2.76 6.17
CA LEU A 265 16.96 -1.42 6.72
C LEU A 265 16.51 -0.35 5.72
N LEU A 266 16.93 -0.45 4.44
CA LEU A 266 16.61 0.55 3.43
C LEU A 266 15.11 0.66 3.13
N PRO A 267 14.35 -0.43 2.86
CA PRO A 267 12.91 -0.36 2.70
C PRO A 267 12.20 0.19 3.93
N MET A 268 12.63 -0.18 5.13
CA MET A 268 12.03 0.35 6.36
C MET A 268 12.30 1.84 6.53
N TYR A 269 13.51 2.30 6.19
CA TYR A 269 13.85 3.71 6.20
C TYR A 269 12.98 4.51 5.21
N MET A 270 12.79 4.01 3.98
CA MET A 270 11.93 4.64 2.99
C MET A 270 10.46 4.64 3.41
N LEU A 271 9.99 3.56 4.03
CA LEU A 271 8.67 3.49 4.66
C LEU A 271 8.50 4.59 5.71
N PHE A 272 9.48 4.76 6.61
CA PHE A 272 9.45 5.81 7.62
C PHE A 272 9.44 7.21 6.99
N LEU A 273 10.36 7.51 6.06
CA LEU A 273 10.41 8.80 5.38
C LEU A 273 9.08 9.14 4.69
N SER A 274 8.42 8.16 4.12
CA SER A 274 7.12 8.37 3.48
C SER A 274 6.00 8.74 4.46
N ARG A 275 6.21 8.55 5.77
CA ARG A 275 5.22 8.93 6.80
C ARG A 275 5.40 10.36 7.31
N LEU A 276 6.45 11.05 6.91
CA LEU A 276 6.69 12.45 7.30
C LEU A 276 5.69 13.42 6.65
N THR A 277 4.94 12.98 5.63
CA THR A 277 3.81 13.73 5.06
C THR A 277 2.78 12.77 4.46
N GLN A 278 1.52 13.18 4.47
CA GLN A 278 0.42 12.41 3.88
C GLN A 278 0.61 12.18 2.37
N ALA A 279 1.19 13.13 1.66
CA ALA A 279 1.45 13.05 0.22
C ALA A 279 2.38 11.89 -0.18
N LEU A 280 3.36 11.56 0.65
CA LEU A 280 4.34 10.50 0.38
C LEU A 280 3.88 9.10 0.83
N ILE A 281 2.79 8.99 1.59
CA ILE A 281 2.31 7.71 2.14
C ILE A 281 2.17 6.66 1.03
N ARG A 282 1.62 7.04 -0.11
CA ARG A 282 1.40 6.13 -1.26
C ARG A 282 2.70 5.57 -1.81
N ILE A 283 3.77 6.35 -1.83
CA ILE A 283 5.10 5.92 -2.29
C ILE A 283 5.69 4.88 -1.34
N GLY A 284 5.52 5.06 -0.04
CA GLY A 284 6.07 4.16 0.97
C GLY A 284 5.58 2.73 0.84
N TYR A 285 4.32 2.52 0.49
CA TYR A 285 3.75 1.17 0.42
C TYR A 285 4.44 0.25 -0.60
N TYR A 286 5.09 0.81 -1.63
CA TYR A 286 5.87 0.00 -2.57
C TYR A 286 7.10 -0.65 -1.92
N PHE A 287 7.59 -0.15 -0.78
CA PHE A 287 8.72 -0.74 -0.07
C PHE A 287 8.35 -1.90 0.86
N VAL A 288 7.04 -2.11 1.11
CA VAL A 288 6.55 -3.21 1.95
C VAL A 288 6.96 -4.59 1.40
N PRO A 289 6.79 -4.91 0.10
CA PRO A 289 7.19 -6.21 -0.43
C PRO A 289 8.68 -6.53 -0.22
N ALA A 290 9.57 -5.53 -0.40
CA ALA A 290 11.01 -5.71 -0.20
C ALA A 290 11.36 -5.92 1.28
N LEU A 291 10.69 -5.21 2.19
CA LEU A 291 10.85 -5.41 3.63
C LEU A 291 10.44 -6.83 4.02
N VAL A 292 9.27 -7.29 3.57
CA VAL A 292 8.75 -8.64 3.88
C VAL A 292 9.69 -9.72 3.37
N LEU A 293 10.20 -9.57 2.14
CA LEU A 293 11.18 -10.49 1.56
C LEU A 293 12.46 -10.59 2.40
N SER A 294 12.98 -9.45 2.85
CA SER A 294 14.22 -9.39 3.65
C SER A 294 14.02 -9.95 5.05
N MET A 295 12.86 -9.72 5.67
CA MET A 295 12.54 -10.26 6.98
C MET A 295 12.28 -11.78 6.94
N ASP A 296 11.76 -12.32 5.83
CA ASP A 296 11.65 -13.76 5.64
C ASP A 296 13.02 -14.44 5.77
N GLY A 297 14.03 -13.96 5.03
CA GLY A 297 15.41 -14.47 5.09
C GLY A 297 16.02 -14.46 6.49
N ARG A 298 15.64 -13.45 7.30
CA ARG A 298 16.12 -13.35 8.69
C ARG A 298 15.54 -14.43 9.59
N PHE A 299 14.23 -14.68 9.49
CA PHE A 299 13.53 -15.60 10.40
C PHE A 299 13.64 -17.08 9.99
N ILE A 300 14.22 -17.41 8.84
CA ILE A 300 14.53 -18.79 8.45
C ILE A 300 15.44 -19.46 9.49
N LYS A 301 16.47 -18.74 9.95
CA LYS A 301 17.47 -19.25 10.89
C LYS A 301 16.93 -19.49 12.31
N GLU A 302 15.74 -18.96 12.63
CA GLU A 302 15.13 -19.06 13.95
C GLU A 302 14.07 -20.18 14.06
N ARG A 303 13.98 -21.04 13.06
CA ARG A 303 13.05 -22.20 13.05
C ARG A 303 13.54 -23.33 13.98
N THR A 304 13.44 -23.12 15.27
CA THR A 304 13.65 -24.17 16.28
C THR A 304 12.34 -24.45 17.06
N GLY A 305 11.43 -25.20 16.44
CA GLY A 305 10.19 -25.65 17.08
C GLY A 305 9.11 -24.57 17.25
N LEU A 306 8.19 -24.77 18.20
CA LEU A 306 7.07 -23.85 18.50
C LEU A 306 7.50 -22.55 19.20
N LYS A 307 8.78 -22.40 19.60
CA LYS A 307 9.27 -21.19 20.26
C LYS A 307 9.51 -20.09 19.24
N THR A 308 8.60 -19.14 19.19
CA THR A 308 8.78 -17.90 18.43
C THR A 308 9.87 -17.07 19.09
N SER A 309 10.88 -16.65 18.32
CA SER A 309 11.93 -15.78 18.89
C SER A 309 11.34 -14.42 19.30
N LEU A 310 11.95 -13.82 20.32
CA LEU A 310 11.55 -12.48 20.79
C LEU A 310 11.60 -11.45 19.64
N ASN A 311 12.61 -11.53 18.77
CA ASN A 311 12.75 -10.63 17.62
C ASN A 311 11.58 -10.79 16.64
N LYS A 312 11.16 -12.02 16.34
CA LYS A 312 10.00 -12.27 15.49
C LYS A 312 8.74 -11.74 16.13
N LEU A 313 8.56 -11.93 17.43
CA LEU A 313 7.40 -11.42 18.16
C LEU A 313 7.35 -9.88 18.15
N VAL A 314 8.47 -9.20 18.41
CA VAL A 314 8.56 -7.73 18.36
C VAL A 314 8.23 -7.23 16.95
N TYR A 315 8.77 -7.86 15.90
CA TYR A 315 8.42 -7.54 14.53
C TYR A 315 6.91 -7.66 14.27
N MET A 316 6.34 -8.82 14.62
CA MET A 316 4.90 -9.08 14.40
C MET A 316 4.01 -8.11 15.19
N THR A 317 4.36 -7.79 16.44
CA THR A 317 3.63 -6.83 17.26
C THR A 317 3.69 -5.43 16.65
N SER A 318 4.88 -5.01 16.15
CA SER A 318 5.02 -3.71 15.46
C SER A 318 4.18 -3.65 14.19
N VAL A 319 4.14 -4.72 13.40
CA VAL A 319 3.30 -4.81 12.20
C VAL A 319 1.81 -4.79 12.56
N LEU A 320 1.41 -5.48 13.64
CA LEU A 320 0.02 -5.44 14.13
C LEU A 320 -0.37 -4.03 14.60
N MET A 321 0.51 -3.31 15.31
CA MET A 321 0.29 -1.91 15.68
C MET A 321 0.09 -1.02 14.46
N ILE A 322 0.88 -1.22 13.40
CA ILE A 322 0.74 -0.49 12.14
C ILE A 322 -0.61 -0.80 11.48
N SER A 323 -1.11 -2.04 11.55
CA SER A 323 -2.44 -2.38 11.03
C SER A 323 -3.59 -1.68 11.75
N CYS A 324 -3.35 -1.17 12.96
CA CYS A 324 -4.35 -0.40 13.72
C CYS A 324 -4.40 1.10 13.33
N ILE A 325 -3.46 1.59 12.51
CA ILE A 325 -3.41 3.01 12.12
C ILE A 325 -4.75 3.52 11.55
N PRO A 326 -5.45 2.79 10.66
CA PRO A 326 -6.73 3.24 10.15
C PRO A 326 -7.80 3.48 11.23
N ALA A 327 -7.71 2.76 12.36
CA ALA A 327 -8.62 2.94 13.48
C ALA A 327 -8.34 4.22 14.29
N TRP A 328 -7.22 4.92 14.04
CA TRP A 328 -6.88 6.18 14.69
C TRP A 328 -7.41 7.41 13.95
N ASN A 329 -8.01 7.21 12.78
CA ASN A 329 -8.66 8.25 12.00
C ASN A 329 -10.15 7.92 11.82
N ASP A 330 -11.01 8.73 12.38
CA ASP A 330 -12.45 8.49 12.42
C ASP A 330 -13.07 8.39 11.01
N ALA A 331 -12.66 9.24 10.07
CA ALA A 331 -13.17 9.20 8.72
C ALA A 331 -12.86 7.85 8.05
N ILE A 332 -11.62 7.37 8.17
CA ILE A 332 -11.19 6.08 7.61
C ILE A 332 -11.86 4.94 8.35
N TRP A 333 -11.93 5.02 9.68
CA TRP A 333 -12.58 4.01 10.50
C TRP A 333 -14.03 3.80 10.12
N TYR A 334 -14.83 4.89 10.11
CA TYR A 334 -16.25 4.80 9.74
C TYR A 334 -16.46 4.45 8.26
N GLY A 335 -15.60 4.96 7.37
CA GLY A 335 -15.62 4.60 5.95
C GLY A 335 -15.36 3.12 5.68
N SER A 336 -14.55 2.46 6.51
CA SER A 336 -14.19 1.04 6.34
C SER A 336 -15.14 0.05 7.02
N GLN A 337 -16.11 0.51 7.81
CA GLN A 337 -17.02 -0.39 8.54
C GLN A 337 -18.04 -1.07 7.66
N THR A 338 -18.41 -0.46 6.56
CA THR A 338 -19.38 -0.96 5.62
C THR A 338 -18.79 -1.20 4.25
N HIS A 339 -19.39 -2.12 3.55
CA HIS A 339 -19.00 -2.56 2.23
C HIS A 339 -20.23 -3.06 1.47
N LEU A 340 -20.09 -3.17 0.19
CA LEU A 340 -21.05 -3.77 -0.73
C LEU A 340 -20.60 -5.18 -1.10
N THR A 341 -21.52 -5.99 -1.59
CA THR A 341 -21.22 -7.29 -2.20
C THR A 341 -21.38 -7.18 -3.72
N ILE A 342 -20.81 -8.15 -4.44
CA ILE A 342 -21.00 -8.23 -5.91
C ILE A 342 -22.48 -8.43 -6.30
N PHE A 343 -23.32 -8.81 -5.35
CA PHE A 343 -24.76 -9.02 -5.53
C PHE A 343 -25.60 -7.80 -5.12
N SER A 344 -24.98 -6.73 -4.62
CA SER A 344 -25.70 -5.53 -4.17
C SER A 344 -26.43 -4.86 -5.31
N ASN A 345 -27.71 -4.55 -5.08
CA ASN A 345 -28.58 -3.89 -6.05
C ASN A 345 -28.34 -2.37 -6.09
N SER A 346 -28.91 -1.68 -7.08
CA SER A 346 -28.74 -0.25 -7.28
C SER A 346 -29.17 0.59 -6.08
N ASN A 347 -30.23 0.20 -5.36
CA ASN A 347 -30.70 0.92 -4.18
C ASN A 347 -29.70 0.81 -3.03
N GLU A 348 -29.17 -0.38 -2.77
CA GLU A 348 -28.13 -0.59 -1.76
C GLU A 348 -26.86 0.22 -2.07
N ILE A 349 -26.46 0.24 -3.34
CA ILE A 349 -25.31 1.02 -3.80
C ILE A 349 -25.53 2.52 -3.55
N ASN A 350 -26.70 3.06 -3.90
CA ASN A 350 -27.01 4.48 -3.71
C ASN A 350 -27.11 4.85 -2.22
N ILE A 351 -27.67 3.98 -1.38
CA ILE A 351 -27.71 4.16 0.08
C ILE A 351 -26.28 4.23 0.62
N GLU A 352 -25.40 3.32 0.19
CA GLU A 352 -24.02 3.30 0.66
C GLU A 352 -23.20 4.50 0.19
N ILE A 353 -23.40 4.97 -1.06
CA ILE A 353 -22.82 6.23 -1.55
C ILE A 353 -23.25 7.39 -0.65
N SER A 354 -24.57 7.56 -0.43
CA SER A 354 -25.11 8.64 0.40
C SER A 354 -24.54 8.59 1.83
N ARG A 355 -24.40 7.40 2.39
CA ARG A 355 -23.83 7.19 3.72
C ARG A 355 -22.35 7.60 3.76
N LYS A 356 -21.52 7.15 2.81
CA LYS A 356 -20.12 7.50 2.70
C LYS A 356 -19.93 9.00 2.56
N CYS A 357 -20.74 9.64 1.72
CA CYS A 357 -20.73 11.08 1.53
C CYS A 357 -21.05 11.85 2.81
N LYS A 358 -22.04 11.41 3.58
CA LYS A 358 -22.35 12.02 4.88
C LYS A 358 -21.16 11.91 5.87
N VAL A 359 -20.45 10.78 5.86
CA VAL A 359 -19.28 10.61 6.72
C VAL A 359 -18.13 11.54 6.30
N ILE A 360 -17.80 11.60 5.00
CA ILE A 360 -16.77 12.53 4.50
C ILE A 360 -17.13 13.97 4.87
N ASN A 361 -18.34 14.41 4.58
CA ASN A 361 -18.77 15.79 4.85
C ASN A 361 -18.72 16.13 6.36
N LYS A 362 -19.00 15.15 7.23
CA LYS A 362 -18.89 15.34 8.69
C LYS A 362 -17.46 15.58 9.17
N TYR A 363 -16.48 14.89 8.55
CA TYR A 363 -15.07 14.96 8.96
C TYR A 363 -14.22 15.90 8.10
N ASN A 364 -14.79 16.45 7.02
CA ASN A 364 -14.14 17.45 6.18
C ASN A 364 -14.50 18.85 6.67
N GLU A 365 -13.83 19.30 7.73
CA GLU A 365 -14.12 20.56 8.42
C GLU A 365 -13.98 21.80 7.52
N HIS A 366 -13.28 21.69 6.39
CA HIS A 366 -12.97 22.82 5.54
C HIS A 366 -13.83 22.94 4.27
N HIS A 367 -14.80 22.04 4.02
CA HIS A 367 -15.73 22.07 2.86
C HIS A 367 -15.07 22.32 1.48
N THR A 368 -13.76 22.12 1.38
CA THR A 368 -12.96 22.52 0.22
C THR A 368 -13.04 21.56 -0.97
N ILE A 369 -13.55 20.35 -0.74
CA ILE A 369 -13.71 19.36 -1.81
C ILE A 369 -15.12 18.77 -1.70
N ASP A 370 -15.98 19.16 -2.62
CA ASP A 370 -17.30 18.55 -2.80
C ASP A 370 -17.11 17.18 -3.48
N THR A 371 -16.59 16.22 -2.69
CA THR A 371 -16.24 14.87 -3.14
C THR A 371 -17.46 14.01 -3.48
N CYS A 372 -18.67 14.54 -3.26
CA CYS A 372 -19.93 13.83 -3.41
C CYS A 372 -20.89 14.52 -4.39
N ARG A 373 -20.39 14.99 -5.50
CA ARG A 373 -21.19 15.59 -6.59
C ARG A 373 -21.82 14.57 -7.55
N TRP A 374 -21.91 13.32 -7.17
CA TRP A 374 -22.41 12.23 -8.03
C TRP A 374 -23.87 11.91 -7.82
#